data_ef45867135353ab66144b35ec05e7c9e
#
_entry.id   ef45867135353ab66144b35ec05e7c9e
#
_cell.length_a   1.000
_cell.length_b   1.000
_cell.length_c   1.000
_cell.angle_alpha   90.00
_cell.angle_beta   90.00
_cell.angle_gamma   90.00
#
_symmetry.space_group_name_H-M   'P 1'
#
loop_
_entity.id
_entity.type
_entity.pdbx_description
1 polymer ?
#
loop_
_entity_poly.entity_id
_entity_poly.type
_entity_poly.pdbx_seq_one_letter_code
_entity_poly.pdbx_strand_id
1 'polypeptide(L)'
;MVDQQEKLWTFDAVEPGQVGNETIVEITAKNISEYARLALNDSPSYHPDAGSLVAMPTMVLSYAPLLREEIAEANGFVAFEVSKTARSQTPFAKCEIRWFHPVVPGDTIAGRRRVLEKYERRGSKFVTFRVEAVNQRGEVAAEYDYTCIFEYAKGKREVPSQENSPQAAAPLLATPSLLDFPEVSIGDALDELDITESQEIMNRKNDFRLAGRRNDSNIHTDEEFAKQNIFVGTTNSGPATMSYVDQMLELSFPASSFYSGGSLLMRAITPFRSGDTVTFQGEITGKSEEGGKKVLECRVKGINHRGELVCLSDASLSP
;
A
#
# COMPACT_ATOMS: atom_id res chain seq x y z
N MET A 1 40.34 -4.16 -14.45
CA MET A 1 39.36 -4.31 -13.37
C MET A 1 38.45 -5.45 -13.81
N VAL A 2 38.44 -6.54 -13.06
CA VAL A 2 37.56 -7.67 -13.34
C VAL A 2 36.15 -7.16 -13.05
N ASP A 3 35.30 -7.08 -14.08
CA ASP A 3 33.86 -6.80 -13.94
C ASP A 3 33.28 -7.88 -13.02
N GLN A 4 33.08 -7.55 -11.75
CA GLN A 4 32.45 -8.51 -10.82
C GLN A 4 31.00 -8.66 -11.30
N GLN A 5 30.72 -9.84 -11.84
CA GLN A 5 29.37 -10.22 -12.28
C GLN A 5 28.41 -10.03 -11.09
N GLU A 6 27.36 -9.23 -11.26
CA GLU A 6 26.35 -8.99 -10.23
C GLU A 6 25.70 -10.31 -9.80
N LYS A 7 25.66 -10.57 -8.50
CA LYS A 7 24.92 -11.69 -7.92
C LYS A 7 23.48 -11.29 -7.71
N LEU A 8 22.62 -11.52 -8.70
CA LEU A 8 21.21 -11.11 -8.68
C LEU A 8 20.44 -11.86 -7.61
N TRP A 9 19.51 -11.14 -6.94
CA TRP A 9 18.58 -11.68 -5.96
C TRP A 9 17.36 -12.27 -6.68
N THR A 10 17.58 -13.40 -7.36
CA THR A 10 16.54 -14.16 -8.07
C THR A 10 15.62 -14.88 -7.08
N PHE A 11 14.48 -15.37 -7.55
CA PHE A 11 13.57 -16.18 -6.73
C PHE A 11 14.30 -17.38 -6.07
N ASP A 12 15.22 -18.01 -6.77
CA ASP A 12 15.97 -19.16 -6.23
C ASP A 12 16.96 -18.75 -5.13
N ALA A 13 17.49 -17.51 -5.20
CA ALA A 13 18.42 -16.95 -4.22
C ALA A 13 17.73 -16.33 -2.99
N VAL A 14 16.44 -16.07 -3.09
CA VAL A 14 15.63 -15.62 -1.94
C VAL A 14 15.44 -16.79 -0.97
N GLU A 15 15.70 -16.56 0.31
CA GLU A 15 15.44 -17.54 1.37
C GLU A 15 14.63 -16.91 2.51
N PRO A 16 13.60 -17.62 3.04
CA PRO A 16 12.91 -17.21 4.25
C PRO A 16 13.88 -16.94 5.39
N GLY A 17 13.66 -15.86 6.13
CA GLY A 17 14.54 -15.43 7.22
C GLY A 17 15.66 -14.47 6.81
N GLN A 18 15.92 -14.21 5.53
CA GLN A 18 16.80 -13.12 5.11
C GLN A 18 16.26 -11.79 5.64
N VAL A 19 17.09 -11.01 6.33
CA VAL A 19 16.73 -9.74 6.98
C VAL A 19 17.39 -8.56 6.29
N GLY A 20 16.73 -7.40 6.30
CA GLY A 20 17.29 -6.12 5.91
C GLY A 20 17.72 -5.28 7.12
N ASN A 21 18.39 -4.17 6.86
CA ASN A 21 18.76 -3.21 7.89
C ASN A 21 17.51 -2.61 8.56
N GLU A 22 17.61 -2.30 9.85
CA GLU A 22 16.60 -1.54 10.57
C GLU A 22 16.63 -0.08 10.10
N THR A 23 15.46 0.54 9.96
CA THR A 23 15.32 1.98 9.72
C THR A 23 14.71 2.65 10.94
N ILE A 24 15.12 3.89 11.24
CA ILE A 24 14.54 4.70 12.30
C ILE A 24 13.93 5.94 11.66
N VAL A 25 12.66 6.20 11.94
CA VAL A 25 11.90 7.36 11.43
C VAL A 25 11.24 8.09 12.57
N GLU A 26 11.49 9.39 12.68
CA GLU A 26 10.76 10.29 13.58
C GLU A 26 9.49 10.77 12.87
N ILE A 27 8.34 10.63 13.54
CA ILE A 27 7.04 11.03 13.01
C ILE A 27 6.74 12.47 13.42
N THR A 28 6.52 13.32 12.43
CA THR A 28 6.16 14.71 12.64
C THR A 28 4.74 14.99 12.17
N ALA A 29 4.10 16.04 12.71
CA ALA A 29 2.80 16.50 12.21
C ALA A 29 2.84 16.79 10.70
N LYS A 30 3.95 17.37 10.21
CA LYS A 30 4.16 17.63 8.78
C LYS A 30 4.14 16.33 7.96
N ASN A 31 4.81 15.27 8.42
CA ASN A 31 4.84 13.98 7.69
C ASN A 31 3.44 13.40 7.54
N ILE A 32 2.64 13.44 8.61
CA ILE A 32 1.27 12.92 8.61
C ILE A 32 0.39 13.70 7.63
N SER A 33 0.39 15.03 7.75
CA SER A 33 -0.43 15.90 6.88
C SER A 33 0.01 15.82 5.42
N GLU A 34 1.32 15.70 5.15
CA GLU A 34 1.82 15.56 3.78
C GLU A 34 1.45 14.22 3.18
N TYR A 35 1.52 13.13 3.96
CA TYR A 35 1.07 11.80 3.51
C TYR A 35 -0.42 11.81 3.14
N ALA A 36 -1.29 12.35 4.01
CA ALA A 36 -2.72 12.46 3.75
C ALA A 36 -3.01 13.28 2.48
N ARG A 37 -2.36 14.44 2.33
CA ARG A 37 -2.49 15.27 1.13
C ARG A 37 -2.06 14.52 -0.16
N LEU A 38 -1.00 13.72 -0.10
CA LEU A 38 -0.55 12.89 -1.23
C LEU A 38 -1.49 11.71 -1.49
N ALA A 39 -2.16 11.20 -0.46
CA ALA A 39 -3.23 10.22 -0.58
C ALA A 39 -4.55 10.84 -1.07
N LEU A 40 -4.57 12.16 -1.38
CA LEU A 40 -5.78 12.92 -1.76
C LEU A 40 -6.85 12.92 -0.65
N ASN A 41 -6.43 12.78 0.61
CA ASN A 41 -7.29 12.82 1.78
C ASN A 41 -7.25 14.23 2.40
N ASP A 42 -8.26 15.03 2.11
CA ASP A 42 -8.39 16.40 2.61
C ASP A 42 -9.20 16.47 3.93
N SER A 43 -9.33 15.35 4.65
CA SER A 43 -10.02 15.32 5.95
C SER A 43 -9.36 16.30 6.94
N PRO A 44 -10.15 17.14 7.64
CA PRO A 44 -9.63 18.02 8.68
C PRO A 44 -8.85 17.32 9.79
N SER A 45 -9.09 16.01 9.99
CA SER A 45 -8.36 15.18 10.97
C SER A 45 -6.86 15.11 10.69
N TYR A 46 -6.43 15.35 9.44
CA TYR A 46 -5.03 15.31 9.02
C TYR A 46 -4.40 16.69 8.82
N HIS A 47 -5.10 17.77 9.15
CA HIS A 47 -4.50 19.10 9.13
C HIS A 47 -3.50 19.24 10.28
N PRO A 48 -2.38 19.99 10.08
CA PRO A 48 -1.34 20.15 11.11
C PRO A 48 -1.85 20.70 12.44
N ASP A 49 -2.94 21.46 12.40
CA ASP A 49 -3.59 22.10 13.55
C ASP A 49 -4.72 21.24 14.16
N ALA A 50 -4.89 20.00 13.70
CA ALA A 50 -5.87 19.09 14.29
C ALA A 50 -5.53 18.79 15.76
N GLY A 51 -6.51 18.86 16.65
CA GLY A 51 -6.31 18.74 18.09
C GLY A 51 -5.78 17.37 18.56
N SER A 52 -5.93 16.32 17.73
CA SER A 52 -5.38 15.00 17.97
C SER A 52 -4.99 14.39 16.62
N LEU A 53 -3.77 14.71 16.15
CA LEU A 53 -3.28 14.21 14.88
C LEU A 53 -2.75 12.77 15.03
N VAL A 54 -3.28 11.84 14.24
CA VAL A 54 -2.85 10.43 14.15
C VAL A 54 -2.48 10.15 12.70
N ALA A 55 -1.45 9.34 12.48
CA ALA A 55 -1.08 8.93 11.13
C ALA A 55 -2.22 8.14 10.46
N MET A 56 -2.44 8.35 9.15
CA MET A 56 -3.31 7.46 8.39
C MET A 56 -2.87 6.00 8.57
N PRO A 57 -3.80 5.06 8.73
CA PRO A 57 -3.46 3.64 8.92
C PRO A 57 -2.45 3.10 7.91
N THR A 58 -2.61 3.41 6.64
CA THR A 58 -1.70 2.97 5.56
C THR A 58 -0.36 3.70 5.50
N MET A 59 -0.15 4.76 6.29
CA MET A 59 1.13 5.47 6.37
C MET A 59 2.27 4.56 6.88
N VAL A 60 1.96 3.42 7.51
CA VAL A 60 2.95 2.40 7.90
C VAL A 60 3.83 1.98 6.73
N LEU A 61 3.30 1.94 5.52
CA LEU A 61 4.04 1.60 4.30
C LEU A 61 5.09 2.67 3.92
N SER A 62 5.04 3.86 4.53
CA SER A 62 5.98 4.97 4.32
C SER A 62 6.95 5.17 5.49
N TYR A 63 6.50 5.05 6.75
CA TYR A 63 7.41 5.22 7.89
C TYR A 63 8.16 3.92 8.25
N ALA A 64 7.69 2.75 7.82
CA ALA A 64 8.40 1.48 7.89
C ALA A 64 8.39 0.79 6.51
N PRO A 65 9.07 1.36 5.48
CA PRO A 65 8.99 0.82 4.11
C PRO A 65 9.68 -0.54 3.98
N LEU A 66 9.25 -1.33 2.99
CA LEU A 66 9.76 -2.68 2.76
C LEU A 66 11.27 -2.70 2.39
N LEU A 67 11.75 -1.82 1.52
CA LEU A 67 13.17 -1.69 1.09
C LEU A 67 13.80 -3.03 0.69
N ARG A 68 13.28 -3.66 -0.35
CA ARG A 68 13.77 -4.96 -0.87
C ARG A 68 15.23 -4.94 -1.28
N GLU A 69 15.68 -3.85 -1.88
CA GLU A 69 17.07 -3.63 -2.28
C GLU A 69 18.03 -3.68 -1.09
N GLU A 70 17.62 -3.22 0.08
CA GLU A 70 18.42 -3.28 1.29
C GLU A 70 18.47 -4.69 1.89
N ILE A 71 17.35 -5.46 1.77
CA ILE A 71 17.38 -6.89 2.16
C ILE A 71 18.35 -7.65 1.26
N ALA A 72 18.29 -7.43 -0.07
CA ALA A 72 19.20 -8.07 -1.01
C ALA A 72 20.68 -7.74 -0.68
N GLU A 73 20.98 -6.45 -0.51
CA GLU A 73 22.33 -5.95 -0.20
C GLU A 73 22.87 -6.55 1.11
N ALA A 74 22.06 -6.57 2.18
CA ALA A 74 22.43 -7.14 3.48
C ALA A 74 22.75 -8.64 3.41
N ASN A 75 22.23 -9.36 2.39
CA ASN A 75 22.47 -10.79 2.18
C ASN A 75 23.43 -11.07 1.01
N GLY A 76 24.16 -10.06 0.52
CA GLY A 76 25.20 -10.22 -0.50
C GLY A 76 24.69 -10.37 -1.92
N PHE A 77 23.50 -9.85 -2.22
CA PHE A 77 22.86 -9.86 -3.54
C PHE A 77 22.58 -8.45 -4.05
N VAL A 78 22.26 -8.35 -5.34
CA VAL A 78 21.76 -7.15 -6.01
C VAL A 78 20.29 -7.38 -6.40
N ALA A 79 19.39 -6.52 -5.91
CA ALA A 79 18.00 -6.56 -6.30
C ALA A 79 17.81 -6.16 -7.77
N PHE A 80 16.81 -6.70 -8.44
CA PHE A 80 16.52 -6.38 -9.86
C PHE A 80 16.30 -4.88 -10.10
N GLU A 81 15.66 -4.18 -9.16
CA GLU A 81 15.34 -2.77 -9.26
C GLU A 81 16.58 -1.85 -9.40
N VAL A 82 17.71 -2.29 -8.85
CA VAL A 82 18.98 -1.53 -8.84
C VAL A 82 20.11 -2.22 -9.63
N SER A 83 19.83 -3.34 -10.29
CA SER A 83 20.81 -4.04 -11.14
C SER A 83 21.23 -3.18 -12.33
N LYS A 84 22.52 -3.22 -12.67
CA LYS A 84 23.08 -2.58 -13.87
C LYS A 84 22.97 -3.47 -15.11
N THR A 85 22.82 -4.78 -14.93
CA THR A 85 22.88 -5.76 -16.01
C THR A 85 21.53 -6.39 -16.35
N ALA A 86 20.61 -6.47 -15.38
CA ALA A 86 19.30 -7.12 -15.50
C ALA A 86 18.19 -6.34 -14.80
N ARG A 87 18.18 -5.01 -14.99
CA ARG A 87 17.23 -4.15 -14.30
C ARG A 87 15.79 -4.45 -14.69
N SER A 88 14.98 -4.76 -13.69
CA SER A 88 13.54 -4.99 -13.82
C SER A 88 12.83 -4.69 -12.50
N GLN A 89 11.51 -4.73 -12.51
CA GLN A 89 10.70 -4.50 -11.31
C GLN A 89 10.11 -5.82 -10.82
N THR A 90 10.05 -5.99 -9.49
CA THR A 90 9.27 -7.04 -8.83
C THR A 90 7.96 -6.42 -8.31
N PRO A 91 6.87 -6.44 -9.13
CA PRO A 91 5.68 -5.65 -8.82
C PRO A 91 4.91 -6.18 -7.62
N PHE A 92 4.10 -5.28 -7.06
CA PHE A 92 3.13 -5.57 -6.02
C PHE A 92 2.06 -6.58 -6.47
N ALA A 93 1.74 -7.55 -5.61
CA ALA A 93 0.64 -8.48 -5.80
C ALA A 93 -0.47 -8.32 -4.75
N LYS A 94 -0.09 -8.30 -3.48
CA LYS A 94 -0.99 -8.11 -2.33
C LYS A 94 -0.22 -7.59 -1.13
N CYS A 95 -0.94 -6.95 -0.20
CA CYS A 95 -0.42 -6.61 1.12
C CYS A 95 -1.52 -6.77 2.16
N GLU A 96 -1.16 -7.31 3.31
CA GLU A 96 -2.02 -7.38 4.49
C GLU A 96 -1.38 -6.59 5.62
N ILE A 97 -2.09 -5.59 6.14
CA ILE A 97 -1.66 -4.76 7.28
C ILE A 97 -2.49 -5.14 8.50
N ARG A 98 -1.85 -5.15 9.66
CA ARG A 98 -2.47 -5.32 10.98
C ARG A 98 -1.99 -4.19 11.89
N TRP A 99 -2.90 -3.52 12.57
CA TRP A 99 -2.62 -2.38 13.44
C TRP A 99 -2.90 -2.70 14.90
N PHE A 100 -2.02 -2.24 15.78
CA PHE A 100 -2.10 -2.50 17.21
C PHE A 100 -2.10 -1.21 18.04
N HIS A 101 -1.41 -0.15 17.58
CA HIS A 101 -1.31 1.13 18.26
C HIS A 101 -1.33 2.28 17.26
N PRO A 102 -2.00 3.40 17.60
CA PRO A 102 -1.92 4.62 16.78
C PRO A 102 -0.49 5.18 16.80
N VAL A 103 -0.09 5.78 15.69
CA VAL A 103 1.18 6.50 15.55
C VAL A 103 0.89 7.99 15.48
N VAL A 104 1.57 8.77 16.33
CA VAL A 104 1.32 10.19 16.53
C VAL A 104 2.59 11.02 16.36
N PRO A 105 2.50 12.36 16.19
CA PRO A 105 3.68 13.23 16.16
C PRO A 105 4.52 13.07 17.43
N GLY A 106 5.85 12.93 17.25
CA GLY A 106 6.81 12.68 18.32
C GLY A 106 7.15 11.21 18.53
N ASP A 107 6.43 10.28 17.90
CA ASP A 107 6.84 8.89 17.90
C ASP A 107 8.10 8.68 17.05
N THR A 108 8.94 7.75 17.50
CA THR A 108 10.09 7.24 16.74
C THR A 108 9.83 5.79 16.41
N ILE A 109 9.79 5.47 15.11
CA ILE A 109 9.45 4.13 14.62
C ILE A 109 10.68 3.42 14.06
N ALA A 110 10.96 2.24 14.60
CA ALA A 110 11.93 1.30 14.05
C ALA A 110 11.22 0.37 13.06
N GLY A 111 11.61 0.41 11.79
CA GLY A 111 11.11 -0.49 10.74
C GLY A 111 12.03 -1.71 10.62
N ARG A 112 11.53 -2.92 10.91
CA ARG A 112 12.24 -4.20 10.80
C ARG A 112 11.64 -5.04 9.71
N ARG A 113 12.46 -5.60 8.83
CA ARG A 113 12.00 -6.31 7.63
C ARG A 113 12.73 -7.62 7.41
N ARG A 114 11.97 -8.61 6.89
CA ARG A 114 12.52 -9.92 6.54
C ARG A 114 11.74 -10.58 5.41
N VAL A 115 12.36 -11.53 4.73
CA VAL A 115 11.65 -12.49 3.89
C VAL A 115 10.84 -13.42 4.80
N LEU A 116 9.53 -13.49 4.57
CA LEU A 116 8.63 -14.38 5.32
C LEU A 116 8.51 -15.74 4.65
N GLU A 117 8.18 -15.74 3.36
CA GLU A 117 7.98 -16.97 2.57
C GLU A 117 8.20 -16.71 1.08
N LYS A 118 8.43 -17.79 0.32
CA LYS A 118 8.36 -17.79 -1.14
C LYS A 118 7.53 -18.97 -1.63
N TYR A 119 6.80 -18.78 -2.72
CA TYR A 119 5.95 -19.84 -3.27
C TYR A 119 5.69 -19.65 -4.76
N GLU A 120 5.30 -20.76 -5.41
CA GLU A 120 4.83 -20.75 -6.79
C GLU A 120 3.31 -20.96 -6.84
N ARG A 121 2.65 -20.22 -7.71
CA ARG A 121 1.22 -20.37 -7.95
C ARG A 121 0.90 -20.12 -9.42
N ARG A 122 0.29 -21.08 -10.09
CA ARG A 122 -0.08 -21.00 -11.52
C ARG A 122 1.09 -20.59 -12.41
N GLY A 123 2.29 -21.13 -12.14
CA GLY A 123 3.52 -20.83 -12.86
C GLY A 123 4.17 -19.48 -12.57
N SER A 124 3.58 -18.63 -11.76
CA SER A 124 4.19 -17.38 -11.30
C SER A 124 4.84 -17.59 -9.94
N LYS A 125 5.97 -16.88 -9.70
CA LYS A 125 6.77 -16.97 -8.47
C LYS A 125 6.57 -15.71 -7.62
N PHE A 126 6.31 -15.92 -6.34
CA PHE A 126 5.98 -14.87 -5.37
C PHE A 126 6.89 -14.94 -4.16
N VAL A 127 7.25 -13.76 -3.65
CA VAL A 127 7.94 -13.62 -2.37
C VAL A 127 7.13 -12.71 -1.47
N THR A 128 6.88 -13.16 -0.25
CA THR A 128 6.22 -12.38 0.79
C THR A 128 7.25 -11.93 1.80
N PHE A 129 7.20 -10.65 2.14
CA PHE A 129 8.05 -10.00 3.13
C PHE A 129 7.19 -9.57 4.31
N ARG A 130 7.70 -9.73 5.52
CA ARG A 130 7.13 -9.12 6.73
C ARG A 130 7.90 -7.89 7.11
N VAL A 131 7.18 -6.83 7.45
CA VAL A 131 7.72 -5.63 8.06
C VAL A 131 6.97 -5.37 9.36
N GLU A 132 7.74 -5.09 10.42
CA GLU A 132 7.24 -4.69 11.73
C GLU A 132 7.63 -3.25 11.99
N ALA A 133 6.67 -2.42 12.40
CA ALA A 133 6.87 -1.04 12.82
C ALA A 133 6.80 -0.98 14.35
N VAL A 134 7.95 -0.77 14.99
CA VAL A 134 8.09 -0.79 16.45
C VAL A 134 8.33 0.61 16.97
N ASN A 135 7.53 1.08 17.94
CA ASN A 135 7.69 2.41 18.51
C ASN A 135 8.84 2.46 19.55
N GLN A 136 9.15 3.66 20.06
CA GLN A 136 10.21 3.89 21.03
C GLN A 136 10.00 3.19 22.40
N ARG A 137 8.78 2.68 22.66
CA ARG A 137 8.47 1.88 23.85
C ARG A 137 8.71 0.38 23.66
N GLY A 138 9.08 -0.04 22.44
CA GLY A 138 9.25 -1.44 22.08
C GLY A 138 7.94 -2.15 21.73
N GLU A 139 6.84 -1.41 21.54
CA GLU A 139 5.54 -1.95 21.15
C GLU A 139 5.44 -1.98 19.61
N VAL A 140 4.88 -3.06 19.06
CA VAL A 140 4.56 -3.13 17.64
C VAL A 140 3.35 -2.26 17.37
N ALA A 141 3.53 -1.13 16.69
CA ALA A 141 2.43 -0.25 16.31
C ALA A 141 1.61 -0.84 15.15
N ALA A 142 2.31 -1.40 14.17
CA ALA A 142 1.69 -2.13 13.06
C ALA A 142 2.68 -3.14 12.46
N GLU A 143 2.15 -4.15 11.78
CA GLU A 143 2.94 -5.05 10.93
C GLU A 143 2.24 -5.26 9.60
N TYR A 144 3.01 -5.63 8.56
CA TYR A 144 2.39 -5.99 7.29
C TYR A 144 3.16 -7.07 6.55
N ASP A 145 2.40 -7.87 5.78
CA ASP A 145 2.90 -8.89 4.88
C ASP A 145 2.72 -8.42 3.43
N TYR A 146 3.83 -8.12 2.77
CA TYR A 146 3.86 -7.56 1.42
C TYR A 146 4.37 -8.59 0.42
N THR A 147 3.53 -8.96 -0.55
CA THR A 147 3.88 -9.97 -1.56
C THR A 147 4.20 -9.31 -2.90
N CYS A 148 5.36 -9.65 -3.44
CA CYS A 148 5.82 -9.25 -4.77
C CYS A 148 5.80 -10.42 -5.76
N ILE A 149 5.65 -10.09 -7.04
CA ILE A 149 5.80 -11.02 -8.15
C ILE A 149 7.25 -10.98 -8.59
N PHE A 150 8.00 -12.07 -8.41
CA PHE A 150 9.39 -12.19 -8.87
C PHE A 150 9.46 -12.69 -10.31
N GLU A 151 8.59 -13.63 -10.69
CA GLU A 151 8.43 -14.09 -12.06
C GLU A 151 6.95 -14.21 -12.42
N TYR A 152 6.56 -13.69 -13.57
CA TYR A 152 5.16 -13.67 -14.01
C TYR A 152 4.95 -14.59 -15.23
N ALA A 153 4.17 -15.66 -15.07
CA ALA A 153 3.99 -16.67 -16.08
C ALA A 153 3.18 -16.24 -17.31
N LYS A 154 2.34 -15.20 -17.18
CA LYS A 154 1.40 -14.78 -18.25
C LYS A 154 1.98 -13.79 -19.26
N GLY A 155 3.26 -13.39 -19.08
CA GLY A 155 3.89 -12.40 -19.93
C GLY A 155 3.39 -10.97 -19.69
N LYS A 156 3.58 -10.07 -20.67
CA LYS A 156 3.19 -8.67 -20.57
C LYS A 156 1.66 -8.52 -20.64
N ARG A 157 1.12 -7.56 -19.87
CA ARG A 157 -0.30 -7.21 -19.91
C ARG A 157 -0.57 -6.22 -21.03
N GLU A 158 -1.73 -6.33 -21.67
CA GLU A 158 -2.19 -5.35 -22.65
C GLU A 158 -2.47 -4.00 -21.97
N VAL A 159 -2.16 -2.90 -22.68
CA VAL A 159 -2.54 -1.54 -22.27
C VAL A 159 -3.87 -1.23 -22.95
N PRO A 160 -4.95 -0.93 -22.20
CA PRO A 160 -6.20 -0.48 -22.80
C PRO A 160 -5.99 0.79 -23.61
N SER A 161 -6.72 0.96 -24.73
CA SER A 161 -6.76 2.21 -25.45
C SER A 161 -7.35 3.31 -24.55
N GLN A 162 -6.68 4.45 -24.47
CA GLN A 162 -7.13 5.59 -23.65
C GLN A 162 -8.22 6.43 -24.37
N GLU A 163 -9.19 5.81 -25.03
CA GLU A 163 -10.32 6.54 -25.57
C GLU A 163 -11.26 6.96 -24.44
N ASN A 164 -11.36 8.28 -24.23
CA ASN A 164 -12.24 8.93 -23.24
C ASN A 164 -11.85 8.79 -21.77
N SER A 165 -10.63 9.18 -21.39
CA SER A 165 -10.35 9.43 -19.98
C SER A 165 -11.24 10.58 -19.46
N PRO A 166 -12.00 10.40 -18.38
CA PRO A 166 -12.73 11.49 -17.78
C PRO A 166 -11.77 12.57 -17.31
N GLN A 167 -12.15 13.82 -17.48
CA GLN A 167 -11.37 14.95 -16.95
C GLN A 167 -11.35 14.82 -15.43
N ALA A 168 -10.15 14.94 -14.84
CA ALA A 168 -9.99 14.84 -13.38
C ALA A 168 -10.99 15.75 -12.67
N ALA A 169 -11.98 15.16 -12.03
CA ALA A 169 -12.85 15.88 -11.12
C ALA A 169 -12.11 16.03 -9.78
N ALA A 170 -12.21 17.22 -9.16
CA ALA A 170 -11.75 17.36 -7.79
C ALA A 170 -12.53 16.35 -6.91
N PRO A 171 -11.84 15.63 -5.98
CA PRO A 171 -12.55 14.73 -5.09
C PRO A 171 -13.67 15.49 -4.38
N LEU A 172 -14.89 14.97 -4.45
CA LEU A 172 -15.98 15.48 -3.65
C LEU A 172 -15.63 15.13 -2.21
N LEU A 173 -15.52 16.15 -1.35
CA LEU A 173 -15.39 15.95 0.09
C LEU A 173 -16.66 15.26 0.59
N ALA A 174 -16.63 13.94 0.67
CA ALA A 174 -17.69 13.18 1.30
C ALA A 174 -17.66 13.50 2.79
N THR A 175 -18.82 13.89 3.34
CA THR A 175 -18.96 14.05 4.80
C THR A 175 -19.01 12.65 5.40
N PRO A 176 -18.09 12.29 6.31
CA PRO A 176 -18.10 10.95 6.92
C PRO A 176 -19.45 10.66 7.59
N SER A 177 -20.02 9.50 7.30
CA SER A 177 -21.20 8.95 7.95
C SER A 177 -20.78 7.73 8.77
N LEU A 178 -20.32 7.98 10.02
CA LEU A 178 -19.81 6.92 10.87
C LEU A 178 -20.91 5.90 11.20
N LEU A 179 -20.56 4.61 11.06
CA LEU A 179 -21.47 3.51 11.35
C LEU A 179 -21.69 3.34 12.85
N ASP A 180 -22.96 3.16 13.24
CA ASP A 180 -23.32 2.71 14.59
C ASP A 180 -23.44 1.19 14.60
N PHE A 181 -22.54 0.51 15.30
CA PHE A 181 -22.48 -0.96 15.34
C PHE A 181 -23.83 -1.65 15.59
N PRO A 182 -24.68 -1.21 16.56
CA PRO A 182 -26.00 -1.80 16.75
C PRO A 182 -26.89 -1.81 15.51
N GLU A 183 -26.83 -0.77 14.70
CA GLU A 183 -27.70 -0.53 13.54
C GLU A 183 -27.22 -1.21 12.26
N VAL A 184 -25.91 -1.55 12.19
CA VAL A 184 -25.28 -2.16 10.99
C VAL A 184 -25.77 -3.59 10.79
N SER A 185 -26.05 -3.95 9.53
CA SER A 185 -26.39 -5.29 9.08
C SER A 185 -25.39 -5.82 8.04
N ILE A 186 -25.26 -7.15 7.97
CA ILE A 186 -24.51 -7.78 6.88
C ILE A 186 -25.24 -7.49 5.55
N GLY A 187 -24.47 -7.02 4.57
CA GLY A 187 -24.95 -6.58 3.27
C GLY A 187 -25.16 -5.07 3.16
N ASP A 188 -25.03 -4.31 4.26
CA ASP A 188 -25.10 -2.85 4.19
C ASP A 188 -23.92 -2.32 3.37
N ALA A 189 -24.20 -1.35 2.49
CA ALA A 189 -23.21 -0.66 1.68
C ALA A 189 -22.44 0.36 2.53
N LEU A 190 -21.14 0.50 2.24
CA LEU A 190 -20.29 1.57 2.77
C LEU A 190 -20.35 2.79 1.84
N ASP A 191 -19.96 3.96 2.36
CA ASP A 191 -19.80 5.16 1.55
C ASP A 191 -18.75 4.93 0.44
N GLU A 192 -19.01 5.48 -0.75
CA GLU A 192 -18.13 5.34 -1.91
C GLU A 192 -17.13 6.48 -2.01
N LEU A 193 -15.97 6.19 -2.63
CA LEU A 193 -14.91 7.16 -2.90
C LEU A 193 -14.44 7.06 -4.35
N ASP A 194 -14.52 8.17 -5.08
CA ASP A 194 -13.98 8.29 -6.43
C ASP A 194 -12.60 8.93 -6.42
N ILE A 195 -11.62 8.28 -7.04
CA ILE A 195 -10.26 8.78 -7.21
C ILE A 195 -9.89 8.82 -8.69
N THR A 196 -9.50 9.98 -9.17
CA THR A 196 -8.88 10.12 -10.49
C THR A 196 -7.36 10.24 -10.32
N GLU A 197 -6.62 9.29 -10.88
CA GLU A 197 -5.16 9.26 -10.77
C GLU A 197 -4.51 10.07 -11.89
N SER A 198 -3.38 10.69 -11.62
CA SER A 198 -2.57 11.38 -12.61
C SER A 198 -1.09 11.04 -12.46
N GLN A 199 -0.33 11.19 -13.55
CA GLN A 199 1.12 10.99 -13.49
C GLN A 199 1.80 11.95 -12.52
N GLU A 200 1.29 13.17 -12.38
CA GLU A 200 1.80 14.16 -11.43
C GLU A 200 1.62 13.68 -9.98
N ILE A 201 0.44 13.15 -9.64
CA ILE A 201 0.16 12.59 -8.31
C ILE A 201 1.08 11.38 -8.04
N MET A 202 1.22 10.46 -9.00
CA MET A 202 2.12 9.30 -8.88
C MET A 202 3.58 9.74 -8.65
N ASN A 203 4.05 10.76 -9.36
CA ASN A 203 5.40 11.31 -9.19
C ASN A 203 5.58 11.90 -7.79
N ARG A 204 4.64 12.71 -7.31
CA ARG A 204 4.67 13.29 -5.95
C ARG A 204 4.71 12.22 -4.86
N LYS A 205 3.92 11.14 -5.01
CA LYS A 205 3.95 10.01 -4.08
C LYS A 205 5.30 9.30 -4.10
N ASN A 206 5.89 9.13 -5.28
CA ASN A 206 7.23 8.56 -5.40
C ASN A 206 8.30 9.42 -4.72
N ASP A 207 8.13 10.73 -4.72
CA ASP A 207 9.07 11.68 -4.09
C ASP A 207 8.96 11.69 -2.55
N PHE A 208 7.81 11.32 -2.00
CA PHE A 208 7.62 11.24 -0.56
C PHE A 208 8.35 10.02 0.02
N ARG A 209 9.41 10.28 0.77
CA ARG A 209 10.27 9.27 1.40
C ARG A 209 10.58 9.65 2.83
N LEU A 210 10.27 8.77 3.76
CA LEU A 210 10.67 8.90 5.18
C LEU A 210 11.89 8.04 5.49
N ALA A 211 12.12 6.98 4.71
CA ALA A 211 13.31 6.13 4.79
C ALA A 211 13.58 5.47 3.43
N GLY A 212 14.82 4.98 3.28
CA GLY A 212 15.28 4.31 2.06
C GLY A 212 15.81 5.26 0.99
N ARG A 213 16.40 4.70 -0.05
CA ARG A 213 16.96 5.44 -1.18
C ARG A 213 15.86 5.88 -2.14
N ARG A 214 16.02 7.06 -2.73
CA ARG A 214 15.16 7.51 -3.82
C ARG A 214 15.44 6.69 -5.09
N ASN A 215 14.37 6.31 -5.77
CA ASN A 215 14.43 5.69 -7.10
C ASN A 215 13.56 6.50 -8.06
N ASP A 216 14.19 7.32 -8.89
CA ASP A 216 13.51 8.23 -9.82
C ASP A 216 13.06 7.53 -11.12
N SER A 217 13.59 6.34 -11.42
CA SER A 217 13.21 5.55 -12.58
C SER A 217 12.67 4.19 -12.13
N ASN A 218 11.35 4.04 -12.20
CA ASN A 218 10.63 2.81 -11.83
C ASN A 218 9.31 2.73 -12.62
N ILE A 219 8.55 1.65 -12.44
CA ILE A 219 7.28 1.44 -13.16
C ILE A 219 6.16 2.44 -12.82
N HIS A 220 6.38 3.36 -11.88
CA HIS A 220 5.41 4.38 -11.48
C HIS A 220 5.70 5.75 -12.09
N THR A 221 6.97 6.03 -12.42
CA THR A 221 7.44 7.38 -12.78
C THR A 221 8.15 7.45 -14.13
N ASP A 222 8.66 6.33 -14.64
CA ASP A 222 9.44 6.26 -15.87
C ASP A 222 8.72 5.40 -16.93
N GLU A 223 8.08 6.07 -17.89
CA GLU A 223 7.27 5.41 -18.92
C GLU A 223 8.11 4.46 -19.79
N GLU A 224 9.36 4.82 -20.15
CA GLU A 224 10.23 3.98 -20.97
C GLU A 224 10.68 2.73 -20.21
N PHE A 225 10.97 2.86 -18.92
CA PHE A 225 11.25 1.72 -18.06
C PHE A 225 9.99 0.85 -17.86
N ALA A 226 8.83 1.46 -17.64
CA ALA A 226 7.56 0.76 -17.42
C ALA A 226 7.14 -0.07 -18.65
N LYS A 227 7.38 0.43 -19.90
CA LYS A 227 7.12 -0.32 -21.15
C LYS A 227 7.90 -1.63 -21.25
N GLN A 228 9.06 -1.73 -20.61
CA GLN A 228 9.88 -2.94 -20.61
C GLN A 228 9.38 -3.99 -19.60
N ASN A 229 8.57 -3.58 -18.64
CA ASN A 229 8.04 -4.42 -17.56
C ASN A 229 6.65 -5.00 -17.88
N ILE A 230 6.11 -5.82 -16.98
CA ILE A 230 4.87 -6.59 -17.23
C ILE A 230 3.63 -5.73 -17.48
N PHE A 231 3.60 -4.48 -17.01
CA PHE A 231 2.44 -3.60 -17.16
C PHE A 231 2.46 -2.77 -18.44
N VAL A 232 3.58 -2.71 -19.15
CA VAL A 232 3.77 -2.03 -20.48
C VAL A 232 3.43 -0.53 -20.45
N GLY A 233 3.49 0.11 -19.30
CA GLY A 233 3.22 1.54 -19.07
C GLY A 233 3.17 1.83 -17.59
N THR A 234 3.21 3.12 -17.21
CA THR A 234 3.17 3.52 -15.82
C THR A 234 1.87 3.11 -15.13
N THR A 235 1.96 2.83 -13.85
CA THR A 235 0.83 2.43 -13.00
C THR A 235 1.02 2.97 -11.60
N ASN A 236 -0.08 3.22 -10.88
CA ASN A 236 -0.05 3.57 -9.47
C ASN A 236 0.59 2.45 -8.64
N SER A 237 1.20 2.80 -7.53
CA SER A 237 1.80 1.81 -6.63
C SER A 237 0.73 1.11 -5.78
N GLY A 238 1.01 -0.13 -5.36
CA GLY A 238 0.14 -0.86 -4.44
C GLY A 238 -0.11 -0.08 -3.14
N PRO A 239 0.92 0.45 -2.45
CA PRO A 239 0.76 1.32 -1.28
C PRO A 239 -0.15 2.52 -1.51
N ALA A 240 -0.04 3.19 -2.66
CA ALA A 240 -0.90 4.33 -2.97
C ALA A 240 -2.37 3.88 -3.22
N THR A 241 -2.59 2.75 -3.88
CA THR A 241 -3.95 2.20 -4.02
C THR A 241 -4.54 1.81 -2.66
N MET A 242 -3.71 1.27 -1.75
CA MET A 242 -4.14 0.96 -0.38
C MET A 242 -4.56 2.19 0.40
N SER A 243 -3.89 3.34 0.21
CA SER A 243 -4.27 4.59 0.91
C SER A 243 -5.65 5.11 0.47
N TYR A 244 -6.10 4.77 -0.73
CA TYR A 244 -7.45 5.10 -1.18
C TYR A 244 -8.52 4.18 -0.58
N VAL A 245 -8.20 2.87 -0.43
CA VAL A 245 -9.08 1.94 0.30
C VAL A 245 -9.21 2.34 1.77
N ASP A 246 -8.11 2.74 2.40
CA ASP A 246 -8.05 3.28 3.75
C ASP A 246 -8.96 4.51 3.89
N GLN A 247 -8.77 5.52 3.03
CA GLN A 247 -9.59 6.72 3.00
C GLN A 247 -11.08 6.42 2.80
N MET A 248 -11.42 5.48 1.91
CA MET A 248 -12.82 5.05 1.71
C MET A 248 -13.42 4.44 2.98
N LEU A 249 -12.65 3.60 3.69
CA LEU A 249 -13.10 3.02 4.95
C LEU A 249 -13.26 4.08 6.04
N GLU A 250 -12.40 5.12 6.08
CA GLU A 250 -12.51 6.22 7.04
C GLU A 250 -13.79 7.08 6.87
N LEU A 251 -14.48 6.98 5.73
CA LEU A 251 -15.81 7.62 5.57
C LEU A 251 -16.87 6.98 6.48
N SER A 252 -16.72 5.69 6.77
CA SER A 252 -17.67 4.89 7.56
C SER A 252 -17.15 4.49 8.93
N PHE A 253 -15.84 4.54 9.17
CA PHE A 253 -15.19 4.13 10.42
C PHE A 253 -14.27 5.23 10.95
N PRO A 254 -14.28 5.51 12.26
CA PRO A 254 -13.27 6.39 12.83
C PRO A 254 -11.88 5.74 12.76
N ALA A 255 -10.81 6.53 12.66
CA ALA A 255 -9.43 6.03 12.60
C ALA A 255 -9.07 5.09 13.76
N SER A 256 -9.70 5.25 14.95
CA SER A 256 -9.52 4.35 16.10
C SER A 256 -9.93 2.91 15.83
N SER A 257 -10.84 2.66 14.88
CA SER A 257 -11.31 1.32 14.51
C SER A 257 -10.20 0.43 13.94
N PHE A 258 -9.21 1.03 13.34
CA PHE A 258 -8.05 0.33 12.80
C PHE A 258 -7.09 -0.11 13.91
N TYR A 259 -6.82 0.76 14.88
CA TYR A 259 -5.79 0.55 15.90
C TYR A 259 -6.20 -0.37 17.06
N SER A 260 -7.42 -0.86 17.06
CA SER A 260 -7.92 -1.84 18.03
C SER A 260 -7.75 -3.30 17.57
N GLY A 261 -6.69 -3.59 16.82
CA GLY A 261 -6.44 -4.90 16.22
C GLY A 261 -7.18 -5.07 14.89
N GLY A 262 -7.35 -3.99 14.15
CA GLY A 262 -7.90 -4.01 12.80
C GLY A 262 -6.91 -4.56 11.78
N SER A 263 -7.42 -4.98 10.62
CA SER A 263 -6.62 -5.45 9.49
C SER A 263 -7.19 -5.04 8.14
N LEU A 264 -6.32 -4.95 7.15
CA LEU A 264 -6.67 -4.70 5.75
C LEU A 264 -5.80 -5.55 4.84
N LEU A 265 -6.41 -6.44 4.08
CA LEU A 265 -5.76 -7.19 3.01
C LEU A 265 -6.22 -6.65 1.66
N MET A 266 -5.30 -6.13 0.85
CA MET A 266 -5.58 -5.72 -0.53
C MET A 266 -4.82 -6.57 -1.54
N ARG A 267 -5.51 -6.94 -2.63
CA ARG A 267 -4.96 -7.64 -3.79
C ARG A 267 -5.10 -6.74 -5.01
N ALA A 268 -3.98 -6.50 -5.71
CA ALA A 268 -4.00 -5.82 -7.00
C ALA A 268 -4.45 -6.77 -8.10
N ILE A 269 -5.39 -6.31 -8.93
CA ILE A 269 -5.99 -7.11 -10.01
C ILE A 269 -5.62 -6.53 -11.38
N THR A 270 -6.01 -5.29 -11.64
CA THR A 270 -5.71 -4.57 -12.88
C THR A 270 -4.89 -3.32 -12.56
N PRO A 271 -3.90 -2.93 -13.40
CA PRO A 271 -3.13 -1.71 -13.17
C PRO A 271 -4.02 -0.48 -13.09
N PHE A 272 -3.82 0.36 -12.06
CA PHE A 272 -4.43 1.66 -11.91
C PHE A 272 -3.52 2.69 -12.59
N ARG A 273 -3.95 3.27 -13.71
CA ARG A 273 -3.11 4.11 -14.55
C ARG A 273 -3.46 5.59 -14.42
N SER A 274 -2.55 6.43 -14.87
CA SER A 274 -2.84 7.86 -15.08
C SER A 274 -4.04 8.03 -16.03
N GLY A 275 -4.98 8.91 -15.65
CA GLY A 275 -6.25 9.13 -16.36
C GLY A 275 -7.37 8.17 -15.97
N ASP A 276 -7.11 7.12 -15.21
CA ASP A 276 -8.17 6.28 -14.68
C ASP A 276 -8.89 6.99 -13.52
N THR A 277 -10.22 6.94 -13.53
CA THR A 277 -11.06 7.18 -12.36
C THR A 277 -11.50 5.83 -11.80
N VAL A 278 -11.23 5.59 -10.52
CA VAL A 278 -11.62 4.37 -9.81
C VAL A 278 -12.60 4.72 -8.70
N THR A 279 -13.76 4.07 -8.73
CA THR A 279 -14.72 4.09 -7.64
C THR A 279 -14.38 2.97 -6.66
N PHE A 280 -14.06 3.34 -5.43
CA PHE A 280 -13.91 2.41 -4.31
C PHE A 280 -15.26 2.31 -3.62
N GLN A 281 -15.80 1.08 -3.55
CA GLN A 281 -17.11 0.77 -2.96
C GLN A 281 -17.01 -0.48 -2.13
N GLY A 282 -17.78 -0.57 -1.05
CA GLY A 282 -17.70 -1.67 -0.12
C GLY A 282 -19.03 -2.07 0.48
N GLU A 283 -19.01 -3.22 1.14
CA GLU A 283 -20.15 -3.79 1.85
C GLU A 283 -19.68 -4.46 3.15
N ILE A 284 -20.55 -4.49 4.14
CA ILE A 284 -20.36 -5.27 5.37
C ILE A 284 -20.56 -6.76 5.04
N THR A 285 -19.55 -7.59 5.29
CA THR A 285 -19.59 -9.04 5.03
C THR A 285 -19.69 -9.88 6.28
N GLY A 286 -19.39 -9.30 7.45
CA GLY A 286 -19.48 -9.97 8.74
C GLY A 286 -19.67 -8.99 9.89
N LYS A 287 -20.32 -9.46 10.96
CA LYS A 287 -20.56 -8.73 12.20
C LYS A 287 -20.47 -9.69 13.35
N SER A 288 -19.60 -9.42 14.31
CA SER A 288 -19.44 -10.25 15.49
C SER A 288 -19.17 -9.40 16.74
N GLU A 289 -19.56 -9.94 17.90
CA GLU A 289 -19.24 -9.39 19.20
C GLU A 289 -18.84 -10.54 20.13
N GLU A 290 -17.57 -10.55 20.55
CA GLU A 290 -17.03 -11.57 21.46
C GLU A 290 -16.23 -10.91 22.58
N GLY A 291 -16.54 -11.25 23.83
CA GLY A 291 -15.84 -10.70 25.01
C GLY A 291 -15.91 -9.17 25.11
N GLY A 292 -16.96 -8.54 24.55
CA GLY A 292 -17.12 -7.09 24.50
C GLY A 292 -16.36 -6.41 23.35
N LYS A 293 -15.60 -7.14 22.54
CA LYS A 293 -14.97 -6.63 21.33
C LYS A 293 -15.95 -6.77 20.16
N LYS A 294 -16.29 -5.62 19.58
CA LYS A 294 -17.13 -5.52 18.38
C LYS A 294 -16.25 -5.52 17.14
N VAL A 295 -16.60 -6.31 16.14
CA VAL A 295 -15.87 -6.41 14.88
C VAL A 295 -16.84 -6.40 13.70
N LEU A 296 -16.51 -5.56 12.70
CA LEU A 296 -17.14 -5.57 11.40
C LEU A 296 -16.14 -6.03 10.35
N GLU A 297 -16.54 -6.99 9.54
CA GLU A 297 -15.79 -7.40 8.36
C GLU A 297 -16.36 -6.70 7.14
N CYS A 298 -15.47 -6.18 6.28
CA CYS A 298 -15.84 -5.43 5.10
C CYS A 298 -15.15 -5.99 3.87
N ARG A 299 -15.81 -5.93 2.74
CA ARG A 299 -15.19 -6.16 1.44
C ARG A 299 -15.26 -4.90 0.60
N VAL A 300 -14.11 -4.45 0.07
CA VAL A 300 -14.00 -3.28 -0.78
C VAL A 300 -13.51 -3.68 -2.17
N LYS A 301 -14.12 -3.11 -3.20
CA LYS A 301 -13.73 -3.24 -4.60
C LYS A 301 -13.36 -1.87 -5.14
N GLY A 302 -12.23 -1.75 -5.84
CA GLY A 302 -11.93 -0.60 -6.69
C GLY A 302 -12.27 -0.96 -8.14
N ILE A 303 -13.19 -0.23 -8.77
CA ILE A 303 -13.63 -0.46 -10.15
C ILE A 303 -13.34 0.80 -10.96
N ASN A 304 -12.60 0.67 -12.05
CA ASN A 304 -12.30 1.83 -12.89
C ASN A 304 -13.47 2.20 -13.82
N HIS A 305 -13.39 3.37 -14.45
CA HIS A 305 -14.41 3.90 -15.35
C HIS A 305 -14.69 3.01 -16.59
N ARG A 306 -13.84 1.99 -16.85
CA ARG A 306 -14.07 0.96 -17.89
C ARG A 306 -14.79 -0.28 -17.35
N GLY A 307 -15.13 -0.31 -16.06
CA GLY A 307 -15.75 -1.46 -15.39
C GLY A 307 -14.76 -2.57 -15.02
N GLU A 308 -13.45 -2.32 -15.07
CA GLU A 308 -12.43 -3.30 -14.70
C GLU A 308 -12.16 -3.26 -13.20
N LEU A 309 -12.04 -4.43 -12.57
CA LEU A 309 -11.64 -4.56 -11.17
C LEU A 309 -10.16 -4.22 -11.01
N VAL A 310 -9.85 -3.12 -10.32
CA VAL A 310 -8.49 -2.65 -10.03
C VAL A 310 -7.92 -3.34 -8.80
N CYS A 311 -8.71 -3.40 -7.72
CA CYS A 311 -8.32 -4.09 -6.49
C CYS A 311 -9.51 -4.75 -5.82
N LEU A 312 -9.19 -5.73 -4.97
CA LEU A 312 -10.13 -6.37 -4.05
C LEU A 312 -9.50 -6.37 -2.67
N SER A 313 -10.24 -5.87 -1.68
CA SER A 313 -9.78 -5.78 -0.30
C SER A 313 -10.77 -6.43 0.65
N ASP A 314 -10.22 -7.02 1.71
CA ASP A 314 -10.98 -7.49 2.88
C ASP A 314 -10.44 -6.75 4.10
N ALA A 315 -11.30 -6.14 4.91
CA ALA A 315 -10.94 -5.42 6.13
C ALA A 315 -11.69 -5.99 7.33
N SER A 316 -11.04 -5.95 8.49
CA SER A 316 -11.64 -6.29 9.80
C SER A 316 -11.38 -5.12 10.74
N LEU A 317 -12.43 -4.44 11.19
CA LEU A 317 -12.34 -3.19 11.96
C LEU A 317 -13.21 -3.27 13.22
N SER A 318 -12.76 -2.59 14.28
CA SER A 318 -13.48 -2.48 15.56
C SER A 318 -14.04 -1.06 15.70
N PRO A 319 -15.32 -0.81 15.37
CA PRO A 319 -15.96 0.50 15.45
C PRO A 319 -16.17 0.98 16.89
#